data_96ed9f6b841df5c9722974ca053dc9a2
#
_entry.id   96ed9f6b841df5c9722974ca053dc9a2
#
_cell.length_a   1.000
_cell.length_b   1.000
_cell.length_c   1.000
_cell.angle_alpha   90.00
_cell.angle_beta   90.00
_cell.angle_gamma   90.00
#
_symmetry.space_group_name_H-M   'P 1'
#
loop_
_entity.id
_entity.type
_entity.pdbx_description
1 polymer ?
#
loop_
_entity_poly.entity_id
_entity_poly.type
_entity_poly.pdbx_seq_one_letter_code
_entity_poly.pdbx_strand_id
1 'polypeptide(L)'
;MNELLKKNFFSLLLIVLFSLFIFSLALSDLTKSNKEKAWDCVGIYMANYFLPSGEKFEYGMKEKSMASVKVWKEYALEVGIKETDWDKGVNKAVDKHYGSKYSEKATNQCHSFLEATIPNGKDRVKKVAQTLY
;
A
#
# COMPACT_ATOMS: atom_id res chain seq x y z
N MET A 1 39.04 33.63 2.28
CA MET A 1 37.63 33.22 2.14
C MET A 1 36.96 33.34 3.49
N ASN A 2 35.94 34.15 3.58
CA ASN A 2 35.30 34.56 4.81
C ASN A 2 34.77 33.37 5.62
N GLU A 3 35.02 33.37 6.94
CA GLU A 3 34.49 32.38 7.86
C GLU A 3 32.95 32.27 7.81
N LEU A 4 32.28 33.38 7.46
CA LEU A 4 30.83 33.42 7.25
C LEU A 4 30.37 32.51 6.10
N LEU A 5 31.12 32.45 5.01
CA LEU A 5 30.82 31.56 3.85
C LEU A 5 31.01 30.09 4.18
N LYS A 6 32.02 29.76 4.99
CA LYS A 6 32.23 28.38 5.47
C LYS A 6 31.11 27.93 6.40
N LYS A 7 30.62 28.82 7.29
CA LYS A 7 29.56 28.55 8.25
C LYS A 7 28.22 28.32 7.52
N ASN A 8 27.93 29.14 6.52
CA ASN A 8 26.72 28.99 5.71
C ASN A 8 26.76 27.74 4.82
N PHE A 9 27.92 27.39 4.25
CA PHE A 9 28.09 26.18 3.45
C PHE A 9 27.89 24.92 4.30
N PHE A 10 28.45 24.91 5.52
CA PHE A 10 28.30 23.77 6.43
C PHE A 10 26.84 23.61 6.92
N SER A 11 26.15 24.72 7.18
CA SER A 11 24.73 24.72 7.54
C SER A 11 23.84 24.21 6.39
N LEU A 12 24.14 24.62 5.16
CA LEU A 12 23.41 24.18 3.97
C LEU A 12 23.60 22.66 3.72
N LEU A 13 24.83 22.18 3.90
CA LEU A 13 25.17 20.77 3.79
C LEU A 13 24.43 19.89 4.82
N LEU A 14 24.32 20.39 6.06
CA LEU A 14 23.59 19.71 7.13
C LEU A 14 22.09 19.61 6.83
N ILE A 15 21.48 20.67 6.27
CA ILE A 15 20.06 20.68 5.89
C ILE A 15 19.79 19.68 4.75
N VAL A 16 20.66 19.60 3.77
CA VAL A 16 20.53 18.64 2.66
C VAL A 16 20.68 17.22 3.14
N LEU A 17 21.65 16.93 4.01
CA LEU A 17 21.86 15.61 4.61
C LEU A 17 20.68 15.20 5.49
N PHE A 18 20.10 16.15 6.24
CA PHE A 18 18.95 15.89 7.10
C PHE A 18 17.67 15.63 6.28
N SER A 19 17.46 16.36 5.18
CA SER A 19 16.33 16.11 4.28
C SER A 19 16.43 14.77 3.54
N LEU A 20 17.64 14.34 3.15
CA LEU A 20 17.89 13.01 2.57
C LEU A 20 17.64 11.90 3.60
N PHE A 21 17.97 12.13 4.87
CA PHE A 21 17.74 11.17 5.94
C PHE A 21 16.26 11.00 6.26
N ILE A 22 15.47 12.08 6.27
CA ILE A 22 14.02 12.04 6.45
C ILE A 22 13.35 11.32 5.28
N PHE A 23 13.81 11.52 4.05
CA PHE A 23 13.30 10.84 2.87
C PHE A 23 13.60 9.32 2.92
N SER A 24 14.78 8.92 3.42
CA SER A 24 15.10 7.50 3.67
C SER A 24 14.20 6.85 4.71
N LEU A 25 13.80 7.58 5.75
CA LEU A 25 12.91 7.08 6.80
C LEU A 25 11.47 6.92 6.27
N ALA A 26 11.01 7.81 5.38
CA ALA A 26 9.69 7.69 4.74
C ALA A 26 9.60 6.49 3.78
N LEU A 27 10.71 6.12 3.12
CA LEU A 27 10.80 4.91 2.28
C LEU A 27 10.81 3.61 3.10
N SER A 28 11.11 3.68 4.41
CA SER A 28 11.14 2.51 5.29
C SER A 28 9.76 2.09 5.82
N ASP A 29 8.71 2.86 5.58
CA ASP A 29 7.36 2.62 6.14
C ASP A 29 6.67 1.37 5.60
N LEU A 30 7.13 0.79 4.49
CA LEU A 30 6.66 -0.49 3.98
C LEU A 30 7.60 -1.66 4.34
N THR A 31 8.48 -1.49 5.32
CA THR A 31 9.37 -2.54 5.79
C THR A 31 8.72 -3.41 6.86
N LYS A 32 8.84 -4.71 6.76
CA LYS A 32 8.40 -5.76 7.70
C LYS A 32 6.90 -5.70 8.07
N SER A 33 6.50 -5.07 9.18
CA SER A 33 5.13 -5.21 9.70
C SER A 33 4.07 -4.60 8.78
N ASN A 34 4.34 -3.46 8.16
CA ASN A 34 3.41 -2.82 7.22
C ASN A 34 3.30 -3.58 5.89
N LYS A 35 4.40 -4.15 5.41
CA LYS A 35 4.43 -4.99 4.21
C LYS A 35 3.63 -6.28 4.43
N GLU A 36 3.82 -6.96 5.54
CA GLU A 36 3.08 -8.17 5.88
C GLU A 36 1.58 -7.89 6.04
N LYS A 37 1.22 -6.77 6.66
CA LYS A 37 -0.16 -6.32 6.77
C LYS A 37 -0.76 -5.96 5.41
N ALA A 38 0.01 -5.34 4.52
CA ALA A 38 -0.42 -5.06 3.16
C ALA A 38 -0.70 -6.34 2.37
N TRP A 39 0.18 -7.34 2.45
CA TRP A 39 -0.07 -8.67 1.85
C TRP A 39 -1.31 -9.33 2.40
N ASP A 40 -1.51 -9.30 3.72
CA ASP A 40 -2.71 -9.87 4.36
C ASP A 40 -3.99 -9.19 3.85
N CYS A 41 -3.99 -7.87 3.73
CA CYS A 41 -5.09 -7.12 3.16
C CYS A 41 -5.33 -7.45 1.68
N VAL A 42 -4.29 -7.60 0.89
CA VAL A 42 -4.41 -8.04 -0.51
C VAL A 42 -5.03 -9.43 -0.58
N GLY A 43 -4.66 -10.35 0.30
CA GLY A 43 -5.27 -11.67 0.41
C GLY A 43 -6.78 -11.60 0.72
N ILE A 44 -7.18 -10.72 1.65
CA ILE A 44 -8.59 -10.47 1.98
C ILE A 44 -9.35 -9.89 0.77
N TYR A 45 -8.78 -8.91 0.07
CA TYR A 45 -9.39 -8.32 -1.12
C TYR A 45 -9.56 -9.34 -2.25
N MET A 46 -8.57 -10.21 -2.46
CA MET A 46 -8.67 -11.28 -3.45
C MET A 46 -9.74 -12.30 -3.07
N ALA A 47 -9.84 -12.70 -1.80
CA ALA A 47 -10.92 -13.55 -1.31
C ALA A 47 -12.30 -12.93 -1.55
N ASN A 48 -12.46 -11.62 -1.31
CA ASN A 48 -13.69 -10.88 -1.57
C ASN A 48 -14.05 -10.88 -3.06
N TYR A 49 -13.06 -10.70 -3.93
CA TYR A 49 -13.27 -10.69 -5.37
C TYR A 49 -13.77 -12.04 -5.90
N PHE A 50 -13.29 -13.16 -5.34
CA PHE A 50 -13.66 -14.51 -5.72
C PHE A 50 -14.86 -15.09 -4.96
N LEU A 51 -15.58 -14.29 -4.18
CA LEU A 51 -16.79 -14.74 -3.51
C LEU A 51 -17.81 -15.26 -4.52
N PRO A 52 -18.47 -16.39 -4.23
CA PRO A 52 -19.52 -16.92 -5.11
C PRO A 52 -20.71 -15.96 -5.16
N SER A 53 -21.43 -16.01 -6.29
CA SER A 53 -22.68 -15.29 -6.47
C SER A 53 -23.71 -15.75 -5.42
N GLY A 54 -24.34 -14.81 -4.73
CA GLY A 54 -25.34 -15.10 -3.68
C GLY A 54 -24.88 -14.74 -2.27
N GLU A 55 -23.58 -14.48 -2.05
CA GLU A 55 -23.11 -13.86 -0.82
C GLU A 55 -23.60 -12.40 -0.74
N LYS A 56 -24.06 -12.01 0.45
CA LYS A 56 -24.50 -10.61 0.69
C LYS A 56 -23.29 -9.75 0.99
N PHE A 57 -22.98 -8.82 0.12
CA PHE A 57 -21.95 -7.81 0.28
C PHE A 57 -22.38 -6.49 -0.35
N GLU A 58 -21.68 -5.43 -0.01
CA GLU A 58 -21.95 -4.09 -0.51
C GLU A 58 -21.77 -3.99 -2.04
N TYR A 59 -22.66 -3.23 -2.70
CA TYR A 59 -22.52 -2.96 -4.13
C TYR A 59 -21.16 -2.32 -4.46
N GLY A 60 -20.51 -2.83 -5.49
CA GLY A 60 -19.18 -2.35 -5.89
C GLY A 60 -18.03 -2.86 -5.02
N MET A 61 -18.28 -3.73 -4.06
CA MET A 61 -17.24 -4.27 -3.18
C MET A 61 -16.18 -5.05 -3.96
N LYS A 62 -16.56 -5.84 -4.94
CA LYS A 62 -15.62 -6.63 -5.76
C LYS A 62 -14.70 -5.73 -6.58
N GLU A 63 -15.25 -4.71 -7.21
CA GLU A 63 -14.52 -3.72 -7.99
C GLU A 63 -13.54 -2.94 -7.10
N LYS A 64 -13.99 -2.48 -5.96
CA LYS A 64 -13.16 -1.78 -4.97
C LYS A 64 -12.05 -2.69 -4.44
N SER A 65 -12.34 -3.96 -4.18
CA SER A 65 -11.35 -4.94 -3.73
C SER A 65 -10.25 -5.15 -4.78
N MET A 66 -10.61 -5.38 -6.04
CA MET A 66 -9.64 -5.55 -7.12
C MET A 66 -8.83 -4.27 -7.39
N ALA A 67 -9.48 -3.11 -7.34
CA ALA A 67 -8.78 -1.83 -7.45
C ALA A 67 -7.78 -1.63 -6.31
N SER A 68 -8.13 -2.02 -5.08
CA SER A 68 -7.23 -1.96 -3.93
C SER A 68 -6.02 -2.89 -4.09
N VAL A 69 -6.20 -4.09 -4.63
CA VAL A 69 -5.09 -5.01 -4.98
C VAL A 69 -4.11 -4.36 -5.95
N LYS A 70 -4.62 -3.73 -7.02
CA LYS A 70 -3.78 -3.04 -8.01
C LYS A 70 -3.05 -1.86 -7.42
N VAL A 71 -3.72 -1.03 -6.64
CA VAL A 71 -3.12 0.15 -5.99
C VAL A 71 -2.03 -0.26 -5.01
N TRP A 72 -2.20 -1.33 -4.25
CA TRP A 72 -1.16 -1.86 -3.38
C TRP A 72 0.07 -2.33 -4.15
N LYS A 73 -0.11 -3.05 -5.26
CA LYS A 73 1.01 -3.50 -6.11
C LYS A 73 1.78 -2.31 -6.69
N GLU A 74 1.08 -1.35 -7.28
CA GLU A 74 1.69 -0.14 -7.81
C GLU A 74 2.52 0.59 -6.74
N TYR A 75 1.94 0.82 -5.57
CA TYR A 75 2.64 1.50 -4.48
C TYR A 75 3.86 0.71 -3.97
N ALA A 76 3.75 -0.60 -3.85
CA ALA A 76 4.87 -1.44 -3.44
C ALA A 76 6.06 -1.30 -4.41
N LEU A 77 5.81 -1.26 -5.72
CA LEU A 77 6.84 -1.04 -6.73
C LEU A 77 7.40 0.38 -6.68
N GLU A 78 6.56 1.40 -6.48
CA GLU A 78 6.97 2.79 -6.31
C GLU A 78 7.95 2.99 -5.16
N VAL A 79 7.76 2.28 -4.05
CA VAL A 79 8.64 2.36 -2.87
C VAL A 79 9.81 1.36 -2.92
N GLY A 80 10.04 0.69 -4.05
CA GLY A 80 11.22 -0.10 -4.32
C GLY A 80 11.15 -1.57 -3.89
N ILE A 81 9.97 -2.10 -3.56
CA ILE A 81 9.81 -3.54 -3.34
C ILE A 81 9.91 -4.25 -4.70
N LYS A 82 10.73 -5.28 -4.78
CA LYS A 82 10.84 -6.09 -6.00
C LYS A 82 9.53 -6.81 -6.28
N GLU A 83 9.12 -6.84 -7.54
CA GLU A 83 7.86 -7.48 -7.95
C GLU A 83 7.81 -8.95 -7.53
N THR A 84 8.91 -9.69 -7.67
CA THR A 84 9.00 -11.10 -7.25
C THR A 84 8.77 -11.29 -5.76
N ASP A 85 9.27 -10.38 -4.91
CA ASP A 85 9.08 -10.43 -3.46
C ASP A 85 7.63 -10.07 -3.09
N TRP A 86 7.08 -9.07 -3.78
CA TRP A 86 5.69 -8.69 -3.61
C TRP A 86 4.74 -9.84 -3.97
N ASP A 87 4.88 -10.41 -5.15
CA ASP A 87 4.02 -11.48 -5.65
C ASP A 87 4.13 -12.75 -4.77
N LYS A 88 5.31 -13.07 -4.25
CA LYS A 88 5.50 -14.18 -3.31
C LYS A 88 4.71 -13.99 -2.02
N GLY A 89 4.74 -12.78 -1.45
CA GLY A 89 3.98 -12.45 -0.25
C GLY A 89 2.47 -12.46 -0.49
N VAL A 90 2.03 -11.91 -1.62
CA VAL A 90 0.63 -11.91 -2.06
C VAL A 90 0.11 -13.34 -2.25
N ASN A 91 0.83 -14.19 -2.95
CA ASN A 91 0.41 -15.58 -3.18
C ASN A 91 0.19 -16.32 -1.85
N LYS A 92 1.09 -16.16 -0.90
CA LYS A 92 0.95 -16.75 0.44
C LYS A 92 -0.29 -16.23 1.17
N ALA A 93 -0.57 -14.93 1.07
CA ALA A 93 -1.74 -14.31 1.69
C ALA A 93 -3.05 -14.74 1.00
N VAL A 94 -3.04 -14.88 -0.33
CA VAL A 94 -4.18 -15.40 -1.10
C VAL A 94 -4.48 -16.84 -0.67
N ASP A 95 -3.49 -17.70 -0.58
CA ASP A 95 -3.67 -19.08 -0.12
C ASP A 95 -4.29 -19.14 1.28
N LYS A 96 -3.87 -18.23 2.17
CA LYS A 96 -4.39 -18.14 3.54
C LYS A 96 -5.87 -17.75 3.58
N HIS A 97 -6.30 -16.83 2.72
CA HIS A 97 -7.64 -16.21 2.77
C HIS A 97 -8.62 -16.78 1.74
N TYR A 98 -8.16 -17.57 0.77
CA TYR A 98 -9.02 -18.13 -0.28
C TYR A 98 -10.17 -18.94 0.32
N GLY A 99 -11.38 -18.65 -0.16
CA GLY A 99 -12.59 -19.31 0.32
C GLY A 99 -13.12 -18.81 1.67
N SER A 100 -12.47 -17.81 2.29
CA SER A 100 -12.98 -17.19 3.52
C SER A 100 -14.27 -16.43 3.23
N LYS A 101 -15.19 -16.42 4.21
CA LYS A 101 -16.41 -15.62 4.16
C LYS A 101 -16.08 -14.14 4.17
N TYR A 102 -16.95 -13.35 3.55
CA TYR A 102 -16.86 -11.89 3.61
C TYR A 102 -16.95 -11.39 5.06
N SER A 103 -16.01 -10.54 5.42
CA SER A 103 -15.99 -9.82 6.69
C SER A 103 -15.90 -8.32 6.41
N GLU A 104 -17.02 -7.61 6.63
CA GLU A 104 -17.06 -6.15 6.50
C GLU A 104 -16.03 -5.47 7.41
N LYS A 105 -15.93 -5.94 8.68
CA LYS A 105 -14.94 -5.41 9.63
C LYS A 105 -13.51 -5.55 9.12
N ALA A 106 -13.10 -6.72 8.66
CA ALA A 106 -11.75 -6.96 8.15
C ALA A 106 -11.49 -6.13 6.88
N THR A 107 -12.46 -6.07 5.98
CA THR A 107 -12.37 -5.28 4.75
C THR A 107 -12.22 -3.80 5.03
N ASN A 108 -13.00 -3.24 5.96
CA ASN A 108 -12.92 -1.83 6.34
C ASN A 108 -11.61 -1.50 7.06
N GLN A 109 -11.07 -2.40 7.86
CA GLN A 109 -9.73 -2.24 8.45
C GLN A 109 -8.64 -2.17 7.39
N CYS A 110 -8.74 -2.98 6.34
CA CYS A 110 -7.83 -2.94 5.21
C CYS A 110 -7.97 -1.64 4.39
N HIS A 111 -9.18 -1.14 4.19
CA HIS A 111 -9.38 0.15 3.55
C HIS A 111 -8.76 1.29 4.35
N SER A 112 -9.00 1.34 5.65
CA SER A 112 -8.40 2.36 6.53
C SER A 112 -6.87 2.29 6.52
N PHE A 113 -6.30 1.09 6.52
CA PHE A 113 -4.85 0.90 6.45
C PHE A 113 -4.27 1.34 5.10
N LEU A 114 -4.92 1.03 3.98
CA LEU A 114 -4.54 1.50 2.66
C LEU A 114 -4.54 3.03 2.59
N GLU A 115 -5.63 3.65 3.03
CA GLU A 115 -5.80 5.11 3.01
C GLU A 115 -4.77 5.84 3.90
N ALA A 116 -4.40 5.23 5.04
CA ALA A 116 -3.38 5.78 5.93
C ALA A 116 -1.95 5.60 5.41
N THR A 117 -1.69 4.57 4.61
CA THR A 117 -0.34 4.19 4.17
C THR A 117 0.01 4.76 2.79
N ILE A 118 -0.94 4.74 1.86
CA ILE A 118 -0.71 5.16 0.47
C ILE A 118 -1.14 6.60 0.29
N PRO A 119 -0.24 7.52 -0.15
CA PRO A 119 -0.62 8.89 -0.48
C PRO A 119 -1.77 8.93 -1.50
N ASN A 120 -2.85 9.64 -1.16
CA ASN A 120 -4.08 9.71 -1.97
C ASN A 120 -4.69 8.33 -2.27
N GLY A 121 -4.52 7.36 -1.37
CA GLY A 121 -4.90 5.97 -1.58
C GLY A 121 -6.37 5.79 -1.92
N LYS A 122 -7.27 6.51 -1.25
CA LYS A 122 -8.72 6.48 -1.54
C LYS A 122 -9.04 6.91 -2.98
N ASP A 123 -8.45 8.00 -3.44
CA ASP A 123 -8.68 8.53 -4.79
C ASP A 123 -8.04 7.63 -5.86
N ARG A 124 -6.87 7.05 -5.57
CA ARG A 124 -6.23 6.06 -6.43
C ARG A 124 -7.12 4.83 -6.63
N VAL A 125 -7.69 4.28 -5.54
CA VAL A 125 -8.62 3.15 -5.62
C VAL A 125 -9.85 3.50 -6.42
N LYS A 126 -10.47 4.66 -6.18
CA LYS A 126 -11.63 5.13 -6.94
C LYS A 126 -11.34 5.23 -8.45
N LYS A 127 -10.21 5.82 -8.81
CA LYS A 127 -9.79 5.96 -10.21
C LYS A 127 -9.59 4.60 -10.88
N VAL A 128 -8.90 3.68 -10.22
CA VAL A 128 -8.67 2.33 -10.76
C VAL A 128 -9.97 1.56 -10.89
N ALA A 129 -10.86 1.63 -9.89
CA ALA A 129 -12.17 0.96 -9.94
C ALA A 129 -13.01 1.41 -11.14
N GLN A 130 -12.95 2.68 -11.53
CA GLN A 130 -13.65 3.20 -12.71
C GLN A 130 -13.13 2.66 -14.05
N THR A 131 -11.91 2.14 -14.10
CA THR A 131 -11.28 1.61 -15.32
C THR A 131 -11.42 0.10 -15.48
N LEU A 132 -12.02 -0.59 -14.51
CA LEU A 132 -12.16 -2.04 -14.53
C LEU A 132 -13.35 -2.56 -15.34
N TYR A 133 -14.25 -1.65 -15.80
CA TYR A 133 -15.47 -1.99 -16.52
C TYR A 133 -15.75 -1.03 -17.67
#